data_8a48dd9f3536c2282b861503255437e7
#
_entry.id   8a48dd9f3536c2282b861503255437e7
#
_cell.length_a   1.000
_cell.length_b   1.000
_cell.length_c   1.000
_cell.angle_alpha   90.00
_cell.angle_beta   90.00
_cell.angle_gamma   90.00
#
_symmetry.space_group_name_H-M   'P 1'
#
loop_
_entity.id
_entity.type
_entity.pdbx_description
1 polymer ?
#
loop_
_entity_poly.entity_id
_entity_poly.type
_entity_poly.pdbx_seq_one_letter_code
_entity_poly.pdbx_strand_id
1 'polypeptide(L)' 'MSNLERPIDWEKVEEMTLALMYLTTFEEGHGEVRSWKGHSWDVLKRLHERGWIGNPVGKAKSVHLSEDGARKSRELFE' A
#
# COMPACT_ATOMS: atom_id res chain seq x y z
N MET A 1 14.49 -21.58 11.67
CA MET A 1 14.42 -21.68 10.20
C MET A 1 14.45 -20.30 9.60
N SER A 2 15.30 -20.10 8.62
CA SER A 2 15.43 -18.78 7.98
C SER A 2 14.40 -18.57 6.91
N ASN A 3 13.67 -17.43 6.97
CA ASN A 3 12.75 -17.04 5.92
C ASN A 3 13.48 -16.68 4.62
N LEU A 4 14.78 -16.45 4.71
CA LEU A 4 15.60 -16.11 3.54
C LEU A 4 15.74 -17.27 2.55
N GLU A 5 15.47 -18.50 2.99
CA GLU A 5 15.55 -19.68 2.14
C GLU A 5 14.25 -19.97 1.39
N ARG A 6 13.20 -19.24 1.68
CA ARG A 6 11.91 -19.43 1.04
C ARG A 6 11.70 -18.43 -0.07
N PRO A 7 11.07 -18.84 -1.18
CA PRO A 7 10.62 -17.87 -2.16
C PRO A 7 9.68 -16.86 -1.52
N ILE A 8 9.83 -15.61 -1.87
CA ILE A 8 8.94 -14.57 -1.37
C ILE A 8 7.61 -14.64 -2.13
N ASP A 9 6.52 -14.74 -1.38
CA ASP A 9 5.19 -14.60 -1.95
C ASP A 9 4.87 -13.10 -2.06
N TRP A 10 5.21 -12.52 -3.20
CA TRP A 10 5.05 -11.09 -3.42
C TRP A 10 3.60 -10.65 -3.36
N GLU A 11 2.69 -11.49 -3.82
CA GLU A 11 1.26 -11.17 -3.75
C GLU A 11 0.82 -10.98 -2.29
N LYS A 12 1.25 -11.87 -1.43
CA LYS A 12 0.93 -11.78 0.00
C LYS A 12 1.60 -10.57 0.65
N VAL A 13 2.84 -10.27 0.28
CA VAL A 13 3.54 -9.10 0.77
C VAL A 13 2.80 -7.83 0.37
N GLU A 14 2.34 -7.75 -0.87
CA GLU A 14 1.56 -6.61 -1.36
C GLU A 14 0.26 -6.47 -0.59
N GLU A 15 -0.47 -7.55 -0.41
CA GLU A 15 -1.73 -7.53 0.32
C GLU A 15 -1.55 -7.12 1.78
N MET A 16 -0.55 -7.69 2.45
CA MET A 16 -0.26 -7.35 3.84
C MET A 16 0.17 -5.90 4.00
N THR A 17 0.97 -5.40 3.07
CA THR A 17 1.39 -4.00 3.09
C THR A 17 0.20 -3.09 2.92
N LEU A 18 -0.68 -3.39 1.97
CA LEU A 18 -1.88 -2.60 1.74
C LEU A 18 -2.79 -2.61 2.97
N ALA A 19 -2.92 -3.76 3.64
CA ALA A 19 -3.69 -3.87 4.87
C ALA A 19 -3.11 -2.99 5.98
N LEU A 20 -1.78 -2.98 6.13
CA LEU A 20 -1.12 -2.12 7.11
C LEU A 20 -1.29 -0.64 6.77
N MET A 21 -1.31 -0.28 5.51
CA MET A 21 -1.53 1.10 5.09
C MET A 21 -2.90 1.61 5.53
N TYR A 22 -3.86 0.73 5.70
CA TYR A 22 -5.18 1.12 6.21
C TYR A 22 -5.10 1.81 7.57
N LEU A 23 -4.17 1.37 8.43
CA LEU A 23 -3.99 1.95 9.76
C LEU A 23 -3.54 3.40 9.72
N THR A 24 -2.89 3.80 8.64
CA THR A 24 -2.33 5.14 8.51
C THR A 24 -3.05 5.94 7.42
N THR A 25 -4.25 5.51 7.04
CA THR A 25 -5.03 6.27 6.06
C THR A 25 -5.60 7.54 6.69
N PHE A 26 -5.72 8.56 5.88
CA PHE A 26 -6.36 9.80 6.26
C PHE A 26 -6.98 10.43 5.02
N GLU A 27 -7.98 11.28 5.23
CA GLU A 27 -8.62 11.99 4.13
C GLU A 27 -8.11 13.41 4.04
N GLU A 28 -7.82 13.84 2.84
CA GLU A 28 -7.52 15.24 2.57
C GLU A 28 -8.70 15.91 1.89
N GLY A 29 -8.82 17.20 2.15
CA GLY A 29 -9.79 18.18 1.68
C GLY A 29 -10.91 17.80 0.71
N HIS A 30 -10.69 16.92 -0.24
CA HIS A 30 -11.68 16.56 -1.26
C HIS A 30 -12.09 15.09 -1.18
N GLY A 31 -11.93 14.47 -0.02
CA GLY A 31 -12.25 13.06 0.17
C GLY A 31 -11.20 12.10 -0.38
N GLU A 32 -10.05 12.62 -0.77
CA GLU A 32 -8.95 11.79 -1.23
C GLU A 32 -8.37 11.00 -0.05
N VAL A 33 -8.31 9.68 -0.19
CA VAL A 33 -7.72 8.82 0.83
C VAL A 33 -6.24 8.67 0.55
N ARG A 34 -5.42 8.98 1.54
CA ARG A 34 -3.98 8.87 1.45
C ARG A 34 -3.44 8.04 2.61
N SER A 35 -2.25 7.53 2.47
CA SER A 35 -1.55 6.81 3.54
C SER A 35 -0.07 7.16 3.50
N TRP A 36 0.58 7.08 4.66
CA TRP A 36 2.02 7.29 4.75
C TRP A 36 2.76 6.19 4.01
N LYS A 37 3.82 6.57 3.30
CA LYS A 37 4.58 5.63 2.49
C LYS A 37 5.88 5.18 3.16
N GLY A 38 5.77 4.70 4.39
CA GLY A 38 6.90 4.18 5.16
C GLY A 38 7.15 2.70 4.90
N HIS A 39 7.11 2.27 3.64
CA HIS A 39 7.26 0.87 3.25
C HIS A 39 8.34 0.72 2.18
N SER A 40 8.71 -0.54 1.90
CA SER A 40 9.69 -0.84 0.87
C SER A 40 9.29 -0.26 -0.49
N TRP A 41 10.24 0.35 -1.19
CA TRP A 41 10.02 0.88 -2.53
C TRP A 41 9.52 -0.17 -3.51
N ASP A 42 10.07 -1.38 -3.43
CA ASP A 42 9.66 -2.47 -4.33
C ASP A 42 8.19 -2.82 -4.13
N VAL A 43 7.74 -2.84 -2.89
CA VAL A 43 6.35 -3.13 -2.57
C VAL A 43 5.43 -2.00 -3.03
N LEU A 44 5.82 -0.75 -2.76
CA LEU A 44 5.02 0.41 -3.20
C LEU A 44 4.89 0.44 -4.72
N LYS A 45 5.96 0.15 -5.42
CA LYS A 45 5.93 0.09 -6.89
C LYS A 45 4.94 -0.97 -7.37
N ARG A 46 4.94 -2.14 -6.74
CA ARG A 46 4.00 -3.21 -7.08
C ARG A 46 2.56 -2.82 -6.82
N LEU A 47 2.29 -2.13 -5.70
CA LEU A 47 0.96 -1.65 -5.39
C LEU A 47 0.49 -0.62 -6.43
N HIS A 48 1.40 0.23 -6.88
CA HIS A 48 1.10 1.19 -7.93
C HIS A 48 0.77 0.47 -9.25
N GLU A 49 1.52 -0.55 -9.59
CA GLU A 49 1.29 -1.34 -10.80
C GLU A 49 -0.07 -2.05 -10.77
N ARG A 50 -0.54 -2.40 -9.59
CA ARG A 50 -1.87 -2.98 -9.42
C ARG A 50 -3.01 -1.95 -9.47
N GLY A 51 -2.67 -0.68 -9.48
CA GLY A 51 -3.67 0.39 -9.48
C GLY A 51 -4.30 0.64 -8.12
N TRP A 52 -3.67 0.17 -7.04
CA TRP A 52 -4.19 0.40 -5.69
C TRP A 52 -3.71 1.68 -5.07
N ILE A 53 -2.56 2.17 -5.48
CA ILE A 53 -2.04 3.46 -5.02
C ILE A 53 -1.58 4.28 -6.22
N GLY A 54 -1.47 5.60 -6.01
CA GLY A 54 -0.88 6.49 -6.99
C GLY A 54 0.63 6.31 -7.06
N ASN A 55 1.27 7.08 -7.92
CA ASN A 55 2.72 6.98 -8.10
C ASN A 55 3.45 7.33 -6.80
N PRO A 56 4.21 6.39 -6.22
CA PRO A 56 4.93 6.65 -4.96
C PRO A 56 6.17 7.51 -5.15
N VAL A 57 6.60 7.74 -6.38
CA VAL A 57 7.76 8.61 -6.65
C VAL A 57 7.37 10.06 -6.42
N GLY A 58 8.16 10.77 -5.64
CA GLY A 58 7.92 12.18 -5.38
C GLY A 58 8.34 12.56 -3.97
N LYS A 59 8.23 13.86 -3.66
CA LYS A 59 8.68 14.40 -2.38
C LYS A 59 7.65 14.25 -1.26
N ALA A 60 6.41 13.97 -1.59
CA ALA A 60 5.37 13.80 -0.58
C ALA A 60 5.65 12.56 0.26
N LYS A 61 5.38 12.65 1.56
CA LYS A 61 5.56 11.54 2.49
C LYS A 61 4.39 10.56 2.49
N SER A 62 3.35 10.87 1.75
CA SER A 62 2.17 10.03 1.64
C SER A 62 1.87 9.72 0.18
N VAL A 63 1.09 8.68 -0.03
CA VAL A 63 0.61 8.33 -1.37
C VAL A 63 -0.90 8.26 -1.35
N HIS A 64 -1.49 8.56 -2.49
CA HIS A 64 -2.92 8.47 -2.72
C HIS A 64 -3.30 7.00 -2.92
N LEU A 65 -4.41 6.59 -2.30
CA LEU A 65 -5.01 5.28 -2.55
C LEU A 65 -6.11 5.46 -3.58
N SER A 66 -6.12 4.60 -4.60
CA SER A 66 -7.23 4.60 -5.53
C SER A 66 -8.50 4.16 -4.79
N GLU A 67 -9.66 4.36 -5.39
CA GLU A 67 -10.91 3.90 -4.81
C GLU A 67 -10.86 2.39 -4.55
N ASP A 68 -10.36 1.62 -5.52
CA ASP A 68 -10.18 0.18 -5.38
C ASP A 68 -9.15 -0.15 -4.31
N GLY A 69 -8.06 0.60 -4.24
CA GLY A 69 -7.01 0.40 -3.23
C GLY A 69 -7.51 0.65 -1.83
N ALA A 70 -8.27 1.72 -1.64
CA ALA A 70 -8.84 2.04 -0.34
C ALA A 70 -9.81 0.95 0.13
N ARG A 71 -10.68 0.49 -0.76
CA ARG A 71 -11.61 -0.59 -0.45
C ARG A 71 -10.87 -1.89 -0.14
N LYS A 72 -9.88 -2.24 -0.97
CA LYS A 72 -9.11 -3.46 -0.78
C LYS A 72 -8.31 -3.44 0.52
N SER A 73 -7.72 -2.30 0.87
CA SER A 73 -6.96 -2.18 2.12
C SER A 73 -7.86 -2.42 3.33
N ARG A 74 -9.06 -1.89 3.29
CA ARG A 74 -10.04 -2.09 4.37
C ARG A 74 -10.46 -3.55 4.47
N GLU A 75 -10.76 -4.19 3.35
CA GLU A 75 -11.14 -5.60 3.31
C GLU A 75 -10.04 -6.50 3.86
N LEU A 76 -8.80 -6.23 3.48
CA LEU A 76 -7.66 -7.03 3.93
C LEU A 76 -7.36 -6.82 5.40
N PHE A 77 -7.60 -5.61 5.92
CA PHE A 77 -7.38 -5.30 7.33
C PHE A 77 -8.45 -5.93 8.21
N GLU A 78 -9.68 -5.91 7.79
CA GLU A 78 -10.79 -6.50 8.52
C GLU A 78 -10.86 -8.01 8.34
#